data_5105c385cdda2b6ec36a4e82be5895df
#
_entry.id   5105c385cdda2b6ec36a4e82be5895df
#
_cell.length_a   1.000
_cell.length_b   1.000
_cell.length_c   1.000
_cell.angle_alpha   90.00
_cell.angle_beta   90.00
_cell.angle_gamma   90.00
#
_symmetry.space_group_name_H-M   'P 1'
#
loop_
_entity.id
_entity.type
_entity.pdbx_description
1 polymer ?
#
loop_
_entity_poly.entity_id
_entity_poly.type
_entity_poly.pdbx_seq_one_letter_code
_entity_poly.pdbx_strand_id
1 'polypeptide(L)'
;TFLFYFFPAVLFLYYLFRRSYPIKNGVLLIASLFFYAWGEPWFVLIMLASILGNYILALFVDKYREQKRKVKVILLLTVLLNIGLLFVFKYTDFVIRNLNMAMDTDIPLLNLKLPIGISFFTFQAMSYVIDVYRKDGRVQKNPFYVALYISFFPQLVAGPIVKYSTIDEQISHREETWDKFSVGVCRFLAGFGKKEEELVVLIEIPEGAALAEKTLNPTLGITGGISIL
;
A
#
# COMPACT_ATOMS: atom_id res chain seq x y z
N THR A 1 -20.81 -0.63 2.98
CA THR A 1 -20.53 0.41 4.01
C THR A 1 -19.40 1.34 3.58
N PHE A 2 -18.24 0.80 3.12
CA PHE A 2 -17.09 1.62 2.70
C PHE A 2 -17.45 2.62 1.58
N LEU A 3 -18.01 2.14 0.48
CA LEU A 3 -18.26 2.92 -0.73
C LEU A 3 -19.36 3.98 -0.54
N PHE A 4 -20.39 3.67 0.24
CA PHE A 4 -21.58 4.54 0.37
C PHE A 4 -21.54 5.50 1.56
N TYR A 5 -20.70 5.22 2.57
CA TYR A 5 -20.61 6.05 3.77
C TYR A 5 -19.23 6.63 3.98
N PHE A 6 -18.21 5.78 4.09
CA PHE A 6 -16.86 6.23 4.41
C PHE A 6 -16.24 7.09 3.30
N PHE A 7 -16.26 6.59 2.07
CA PHE A 7 -15.63 7.29 0.94
C PHE A 7 -16.29 8.65 0.65
N PRO A 8 -17.63 8.79 0.55
CA PRO A 8 -18.28 10.10 0.40
C PRO A 8 -18.02 11.04 1.58
N ALA A 9 -18.00 10.53 2.83
CA ALA A 9 -17.69 11.35 4.00
C ALA A 9 -16.25 11.92 3.94
N VAL A 10 -15.28 11.09 3.56
CA VAL A 10 -13.89 11.54 3.38
C VAL A 10 -13.80 12.57 2.25
N LEU A 11 -14.47 12.35 1.11
CA LEU A 11 -14.52 13.33 0.02
C LEU A 11 -15.15 14.65 0.46
N PHE A 12 -16.26 14.60 1.19
CA PHE A 12 -16.89 15.80 1.73
C PHE A 12 -15.94 16.57 2.64
N LEU A 13 -15.32 15.91 3.60
CA LEU A 13 -14.34 16.54 4.49
C LEU A 13 -13.12 17.08 3.72
N TYR A 14 -12.66 16.38 2.72
CA TYR A 14 -11.56 16.78 1.87
C TYR A 14 -11.87 18.11 1.12
N TYR A 15 -13.06 18.21 0.52
CA TYR A 15 -13.46 19.43 -0.20
C TYR A 15 -13.91 20.58 0.71
N LEU A 16 -14.32 20.28 1.95
CA LEU A 16 -14.65 21.31 2.94
C LEU A 16 -13.45 22.23 3.22
N PHE A 17 -12.24 21.67 3.24
CA PHE A 17 -10.99 22.42 3.48
C PHE A 17 -10.30 22.87 2.19
N ARG A 18 -11.05 23.47 1.28
CA ARG A 18 -10.65 23.79 -0.10
C ARG A 18 -9.34 24.60 -0.23
N ARG A 19 -8.94 25.41 0.75
CA ARG A 19 -7.83 26.37 0.65
C ARG A 19 -6.46 25.88 1.16
N SER A 20 -6.38 24.77 1.86
CA SER A 20 -5.14 24.37 2.54
C SER A 20 -4.75 22.94 2.23
N TYR A 21 -3.71 22.74 1.42
CA TYR A 21 -3.16 21.41 1.13
C TYR A 21 -2.71 20.64 2.38
N PRO A 22 -2.04 21.27 3.39
CA PRO A 22 -1.67 20.54 4.59
C PRO A 22 -2.87 19.97 5.35
N ILE A 23 -3.97 20.73 5.44
CA ILE A 23 -5.20 20.27 6.11
C ILE A 23 -5.84 19.13 5.33
N LYS A 24 -5.91 19.23 3.99
CA LYS A 24 -6.42 18.17 3.12
C LYS A 24 -5.61 16.89 3.28
N ASN A 25 -4.29 16.98 3.29
CA ASN A 25 -3.41 15.84 3.52
C ASN A 25 -3.60 15.26 4.92
N GLY A 26 -3.81 16.11 5.93
CA GLY A 26 -4.16 15.68 7.29
C GLY A 26 -5.47 14.89 7.35
N VAL A 27 -6.51 15.37 6.67
CA VAL A 27 -7.81 14.67 6.57
C VAL A 27 -7.63 13.30 5.91
N LEU A 28 -6.90 13.23 4.80
CA LEU A 28 -6.62 11.95 4.12
C LEU A 28 -5.80 11.00 4.99
N LEU A 29 -4.80 11.51 5.71
CA LEU A 29 -3.98 10.70 6.62
C LEU A 29 -4.83 10.14 7.77
N ILE A 30 -5.61 10.98 8.44
CA ILE A 30 -6.48 10.55 9.54
C ILE A 30 -7.50 9.55 9.05
N ALA A 31 -8.13 9.79 7.89
CA ALA A 31 -9.07 8.86 7.28
C ALA A 31 -8.41 7.51 6.95
N SER A 32 -7.18 7.52 6.43
CA SER A 32 -6.42 6.30 6.11
C SER A 32 -6.07 5.51 7.36
N LEU A 33 -5.59 6.17 8.40
CA LEU A 33 -5.28 5.52 9.67
C LEU A 33 -6.54 5.00 10.35
N PHE A 34 -7.65 5.75 10.31
CA PHE A 34 -8.93 5.30 10.84
C PHE A 34 -9.46 4.08 10.09
N PHE A 35 -9.38 4.09 8.76
CA PHE A 35 -9.78 2.95 7.93
C PHE A 35 -9.01 1.67 8.30
N TYR A 36 -7.70 1.80 8.47
CA TYR A 36 -6.86 0.68 8.88
C TYR A 36 -7.12 0.24 10.32
N ALA A 37 -7.27 1.18 11.25
CA ALA A 37 -7.56 0.92 12.65
C ALA A 37 -8.91 0.24 12.86
N TRP A 38 -9.90 0.51 12.01
CA TRP A 38 -11.21 -0.14 12.05
C TRP A 38 -11.11 -1.65 11.84
N GLY A 39 -10.23 -2.09 10.93
CA GLY A 39 -9.98 -3.50 10.69
C GLY A 39 -9.04 -4.14 11.70
N GLU A 40 -7.97 -3.44 12.05
CA GLU A 40 -6.82 -4.00 12.80
C GLU A 40 -6.21 -2.94 13.76
N PRO A 41 -6.85 -2.67 14.91
CA PRO A 41 -6.48 -1.54 15.78
C PRO A 41 -5.04 -1.60 16.31
N TRP A 42 -4.55 -2.79 16.69
CA TRP A 42 -3.20 -2.95 17.22
C TRP A 42 -2.10 -2.88 16.16
N PHE A 43 -2.42 -3.29 14.94
CA PHE A 43 -1.45 -3.32 13.84
C PHE A 43 -1.17 -1.94 13.24
N VAL A 44 -2.01 -0.92 13.52
CA VAL A 44 -1.71 0.48 13.20
C VAL A 44 -0.37 0.91 13.80
N LEU A 45 -0.07 0.49 15.02
CA LEU A 45 1.20 0.84 15.69
C LEU A 45 2.40 0.26 14.94
N ILE A 46 2.28 -0.97 14.44
CA ILE A 46 3.33 -1.62 13.65
C ILE A 46 3.53 -0.88 12.31
N MET A 47 2.43 -0.51 11.66
CA MET A 47 2.48 0.29 10.43
C MET A 47 3.15 1.65 10.68
N LEU A 48 2.77 2.36 11.74
CA LEU A 48 3.39 3.64 12.10
C LEU A 48 4.87 3.50 12.45
N ALA A 49 5.25 2.44 13.18
CA ALA A 49 6.66 2.15 13.48
C ALA A 49 7.46 1.85 12.21
N SER A 50 6.88 1.09 11.27
CA SER A 50 7.50 0.83 9.95
C SER A 50 7.67 2.11 9.14
N ILE A 51 6.64 2.97 9.09
CA ILE A 51 6.69 4.28 8.41
C ILE A 51 7.81 5.13 8.99
N LEU A 52 7.86 5.27 10.32
CA LEU A 52 8.86 6.07 11.00
C LEU A 52 10.28 5.52 10.77
N GLY A 53 10.46 4.21 10.85
CA GLY A 53 11.74 3.56 10.57
C GLY A 53 12.24 3.83 9.15
N ASN A 54 11.39 3.63 8.15
CA ASN A 54 11.74 3.89 6.75
C ASN A 54 11.96 5.39 6.46
N TYR A 55 11.18 6.28 7.09
CA TYR A 55 11.38 7.72 7.02
C TYR A 55 12.78 8.13 7.51
N ILE A 56 13.19 7.63 8.69
CA ILE A 56 14.51 7.91 9.27
C ILE A 56 15.62 7.36 8.36
N LEU A 57 15.46 6.15 7.84
CA LEU A 57 16.41 5.54 6.92
C LEU A 57 16.55 6.35 5.62
N ALA A 58 15.44 6.86 5.07
CA ALA A 58 15.46 7.73 3.90
C ALA A 58 16.23 9.04 4.16
N LEU A 59 16.04 9.67 5.34
CA LEU A 59 16.81 10.85 5.75
C LEU A 59 18.31 10.55 5.84
N PHE A 60 18.68 9.38 6.36
CA PHE A 60 20.10 8.96 6.42
C PHE A 60 20.67 8.66 5.04
N VAL A 61 19.89 8.06 4.13
CA VAL A 61 20.31 7.89 2.73
C VAL A 61 20.63 9.23 2.09
N ASP A 62 19.80 10.22 2.28
CA ASP A 62 20.03 11.57 1.75
C ASP A 62 21.23 12.26 2.39
N LYS A 63 21.35 12.20 3.74
CA LYS A 63 22.45 12.80 4.50
C LYS A 63 23.82 12.23 4.13
N TYR A 64 23.91 10.91 3.94
CA TYR A 64 25.17 10.22 3.66
C TYR A 64 25.37 9.89 2.18
N ARG A 65 24.67 10.56 1.30
CA ARG A 65 24.62 10.29 -0.15
C ARG A 65 25.98 10.20 -0.82
N GLU A 66 26.96 11.02 -0.40
CA GLU A 66 28.33 11.02 -0.92
C GLU A 66 29.16 9.82 -0.42
N GLN A 67 28.75 9.16 0.65
CA GLN A 67 29.48 8.09 1.29
C GLN A 67 28.94 6.71 0.88
N LYS A 68 29.35 6.21 -0.29
CA LYS A 68 28.85 4.96 -0.89
C LYS A 68 28.78 3.77 0.08
N ARG A 69 29.76 3.61 0.98
CA ARG A 69 29.77 2.50 1.96
C ARG A 69 28.62 2.66 2.97
N LYS A 70 28.43 3.85 3.54
CA LYS A 70 27.36 4.11 4.52
C LYS A 70 25.97 3.95 3.90
N VAL A 71 25.80 4.45 2.68
CA VAL A 71 24.52 4.30 1.97
C VAL A 71 24.17 2.82 1.71
N LYS A 72 25.16 2.00 1.31
CA LYS A 72 24.94 0.55 1.15
C LYS A 72 24.51 -0.12 2.46
N VAL A 73 25.11 0.26 3.60
CA VAL A 73 24.71 -0.26 4.92
C VAL A 73 23.29 0.17 5.26
N ILE A 74 22.93 1.43 5.02
CA ILE A 74 21.57 1.93 5.28
C ILE A 74 20.54 1.20 4.41
N LEU A 75 20.85 0.97 3.12
CA LEU A 75 19.97 0.19 2.25
C LEU A 75 19.82 -1.26 2.73
N LEU A 76 20.93 -1.89 3.16
CA LEU A 76 20.87 -3.23 3.76
C LEU A 76 19.96 -3.24 5.00
N LEU A 77 20.12 -2.24 5.89
CA LEU A 77 19.25 -2.09 7.06
C LEU A 77 17.78 -1.88 6.66
N THR A 78 17.51 -1.12 5.60
CA THR A 78 16.15 -0.95 5.07
C THR A 78 15.55 -2.28 4.64
N VAL A 79 16.32 -3.08 3.88
CA VAL A 79 15.88 -4.41 3.43
C VAL A 79 15.66 -5.33 4.62
N LEU A 80 16.61 -5.38 5.57
CA LEU A 80 16.51 -6.22 6.77
C LEU A 80 15.31 -5.83 7.64
N LEU A 81 15.04 -4.54 7.84
CA LEU A 81 13.89 -4.05 8.61
C LEU A 81 12.58 -4.50 7.95
N ASN A 82 12.43 -4.27 6.66
CA ASN A 82 11.18 -4.54 5.95
C ASN A 82 10.96 -6.04 5.73
N ILE A 83 11.97 -6.77 5.26
CA ILE A 83 11.87 -8.22 5.09
C ILE A 83 11.79 -8.92 6.44
N GLY A 84 12.52 -8.44 7.47
CA GLY A 84 12.43 -8.96 8.83
C GLY A 84 11.02 -8.83 9.40
N LEU A 85 10.36 -7.68 9.19
CA LEU A 85 8.97 -7.48 9.59
C LEU A 85 8.04 -8.50 8.90
N LEU A 86 8.18 -8.67 7.59
CA LEU A 86 7.41 -9.68 6.85
C LEU A 86 7.71 -11.09 7.31
N PHE A 87 8.99 -11.40 7.57
CA PHE A 87 9.40 -12.73 8.03
C PHE A 87 8.75 -13.07 9.37
N VAL A 88 8.77 -12.15 10.32
CA VAL A 88 8.17 -12.38 11.66
C VAL A 88 6.69 -12.69 11.56
N PHE A 89 5.90 -11.93 10.79
CA PHE A 89 4.46 -12.13 10.75
C PHE A 89 4.00 -13.22 9.78
N LYS A 90 4.74 -13.47 8.72
CA LYS A 90 4.29 -14.37 7.65
C LYS A 90 4.96 -15.74 7.67
N TYR A 91 6.22 -15.80 8.08
CA TYR A 91 7.03 -17.00 7.90
C TYR A 91 7.47 -17.68 9.21
N THR A 92 7.30 -17.06 10.38
CA THR A 92 7.75 -17.65 11.65
C THR A 92 7.11 -19.00 11.92
N ASP A 93 5.79 -19.12 11.84
CA ASP A 93 5.10 -20.39 12.09
C ASP A 93 5.42 -21.44 11.03
N PHE A 94 5.65 -21.03 9.79
CA PHE A 94 6.11 -21.93 8.73
C PHE A 94 7.50 -22.51 9.06
N VAL A 95 8.42 -21.67 9.52
CA VAL A 95 9.78 -22.12 9.91
C VAL A 95 9.71 -23.03 11.12
N ILE A 96 8.94 -22.68 12.15
CA ILE A 96 8.78 -23.51 13.34
C ILE A 96 8.22 -24.90 12.99
N ARG A 97 7.19 -24.96 12.12
CA ARG A 97 6.64 -26.27 11.69
C ARG A 97 7.68 -27.14 10.98
N ASN A 98 8.47 -26.54 10.08
CA ASN A 98 9.53 -27.27 9.38
C ASN A 98 10.65 -27.71 10.31
N LEU A 99 11.04 -26.88 11.29
CA LEU A 99 12.02 -27.26 12.31
C LEU A 99 11.52 -28.42 13.18
N ASN A 100 10.28 -28.34 13.64
CA ASN A 100 9.68 -29.42 14.43
C ASN A 100 9.66 -30.73 13.65
N MET A 101 9.33 -30.66 12.34
CA MET A 101 9.31 -31.86 11.49
C MET A 101 10.72 -32.42 11.23
N ALA A 102 11.72 -31.54 11.04
CA ALA A 102 13.09 -31.96 10.69
C ALA A 102 13.92 -32.41 11.89
N MET A 103 13.67 -31.83 13.07
CA MET A 103 14.49 -32.07 14.28
C MET A 103 13.73 -32.84 15.37
N ASP A 104 12.49 -33.29 15.10
CA ASP A 104 11.61 -33.96 16.06
C ASP A 104 11.46 -33.17 17.36
N THR A 105 11.32 -31.82 17.23
CA THR A 105 11.15 -30.89 18.34
C THR A 105 9.69 -30.47 18.44
N ASP A 106 9.26 -30.07 19.63
CA ASP A 106 7.89 -29.57 19.89
C ASP A 106 7.92 -28.10 20.30
N ILE A 107 8.46 -27.24 19.43
CA ILE A 107 8.48 -25.81 19.63
C ILE A 107 7.06 -25.27 19.42
N PRO A 108 6.48 -24.51 20.39
CA PRO A 108 5.14 -23.98 20.26
C PRO A 108 5.03 -22.98 19.10
N LEU A 109 3.96 -23.08 18.31
CA LEU A 109 3.64 -22.10 17.28
C LEU A 109 3.21 -20.77 17.93
N LEU A 110 3.68 -19.66 17.36
CA LEU A 110 3.35 -18.33 17.88
C LEU A 110 1.93 -17.88 17.49
N ASN A 111 1.35 -18.48 16.43
CA ASN A 111 0.02 -18.16 15.90
C ASN A 111 -0.19 -16.65 15.71
N LEU A 112 0.83 -15.96 15.21
CA LEU A 112 0.77 -14.53 14.97
C LEU A 112 -0.28 -14.23 13.91
N LYS A 113 -1.25 -13.39 14.25
CA LYS A 113 -2.23 -12.90 13.29
C LYS A 113 -1.51 -12.05 12.24
N LEU A 114 -1.71 -12.38 10.96
CA LEU A 114 -1.12 -11.64 9.85
C LEU A 114 -1.87 -10.30 9.66
N PRO A 115 -1.20 -9.14 9.83
CA PRO A 115 -1.84 -7.84 9.59
C PRO A 115 -2.29 -7.69 8.13
N ILE A 116 -3.51 -7.21 7.94
CA ILE A 116 -4.01 -6.94 6.60
C ILE A 116 -3.13 -5.88 5.93
N GLY A 117 -2.70 -6.14 4.69
CA GLY A 117 -1.90 -5.18 3.93
C GLY A 117 -0.43 -5.07 4.35
N ILE A 118 0.09 -5.91 5.28
CA ILE A 118 1.48 -5.82 5.74
C ILE A 118 2.49 -5.86 4.58
N SER A 119 2.27 -6.71 3.59
CA SER A 119 3.17 -6.80 2.42
C SER A 119 3.11 -5.51 1.60
N PHE A 120 1.92 -4.93 1.42
CA PHE A 120 1.74 -3.71 0.62
C PHE A 120 2.43 -2.52 1.27
N PHE A 121 2.14 -2.21 2.53
CA PHE A 121 2.76 -1.05 3.18
C PHE A 121 4.26 -1.22 3.40
N THR A 122 4.74 -2.46 3.61
CA THR A 122 6.16 -2.75 3.77
C THR A 122 6.92 -2.52 2.45
N PHE A 123 6.40 -3.05 1.34
CA PHE A 123 7.02 -2.80 0.03
C PHE A 123 6.91 -1.34 -0.41
N GLN A 124 5.81 -0.68 -0.10
CA GLN A 124 5.63 0.75 -0.36
C GLN A 124 6.67 1.58 0.40
N ALA A 125 6.87 1.28 1.69
CA ALA A 125 7.85 1.95 2.54
C ALA A 125 9.30 1.70 2.06
N MET A 126 9.61 0.46 1.67
CA MET A 126 10.92 0.11 1.11
C MET A 126 11.16 0.80 -0.24
N SER A 127 10.14 0.83 -1.12
CA SER A 127 10.21 1.53 -2.41
C SER A 127 10.54 3.01 -2.24
N TYR A 128 9.94 3.70 -1.25
CA TYR A 128 10.24 5.08 -0.92
C TYR A 128 11.75 5.31 -0.65
N VAL A 129 12.37 4.48 0.20
CA VAL A 129 13.80 4.60 0.52
C VAL A 129 14.68 4.35 -0.71
N ILE A 130 14.28 3.39 -1.55
CA ILE A 130 14.98 3.07 -2.81
C ILE A 130 14.86 4.22 -3.81
N ASP A 131 13.67 4.83 -3.96
CA ASP A 131 13.45 5.97 -4.85
C ASP A 131 14.29 7.19 -4.43
N VAL A 132 14.39 7.46 -3.12
CA VAL A 132 15.29 8.48 -2.57
C VAL A 132 16.76 8.16 -2.89
N TYR A 133 17.18 6.90 -2.76
CA TYR A 133 18.55 6.49 -3.12
C TYR A 133 18.85 6.70 -4.60
N ARG A 134 17.93 6.30 -5.47
CA ARG A 134 18.06 6.42 -6.93
C ARG A 134 18.01 7.86 -7.44
N LYS A 135 17.60 8.81 -6.61
CA LYS A 135 17.29 10.20 -6.98
C LYS A 135 16.06 10.32 -7.89
N ASP A 136 15.23 9.30 -7.93
CA ASP A 136 13.97 9.33 -8.69
C ASP A 136 12.91 10.16 -7.95
N GLY A 137 13.00 10.26 -6.60
CA GLY A 137 12.17 11.10 -5.75
C GLY A 137 13.00 11.97 -4.80
N ARG A 138 12.46 13.13 -4.43
CA ARG A 138 13.08 13.98 -3.40
C ARG A 138 12.83 13.38 -2.02
N VAL A 139 13.80 13.51 -1.11
CA VAL A 139 13.56 13.13 0.28
C VAL A 139 12.49 14.04 0.88
N GLN A 140 11.45 13.46 1.41
CA GLN A 140 10.39 14.22 2.07
C GLN A 140 10.81 14.54 3.51
N LYS A 141 10.82 15.84 3.83
CA LYS A 141 11.19 16.31 5.18
C LYS A 141 10.03 16.22 6.18
N ASN A 142 8.79 16.18 5.68
CA ASN A 142 7.61 16.10 6.54
C ASN A 142 7.19 14.63 6.72
N PRO A 143 7.28 14.06 7.94
CA PRO A 143 6.93 12.67 8.20
C PRO A 143 5.45 12.36 7.91
N PHE A 144 4.56 13.34 8.05
CA PHE A 144 3.12 13.16 7.78
C PHE A 144 2.83 12.89 6.30
N TYR A 145 3.62 13.44 5.40
CA TYR A 145 3.46 13.21 3.96
C TYR A 145 3.95 11.82 3.56
N VAL A 146 5.02 11.33 4.19
CA VAL A 146 5.48 9.95 4.02
C VAL A 146 4.46 8.98 4.62
N ALA A 147 3.91 9.32 5.79
CA ALA A 147 2.85 8.53 6.40
C ALA A 147 1.62 8.44 5.49
N LEU A 148 1.18 9.56 4.92
CA LEU A 148 0.06 9.58 3.97
C LEU A 148 0.36 8.71 2.75
N TYR A 149 1.55 8.82 2.17
CA TYR A 149 1.94 8.02 0.99
C TYR A 149 1.87 6.52 1.26
N ILE A 150 2.36 6.07 2.42
CA ILE A 150 2.43 4.64 2.75
C ILE A 150 1.08 4.10 3.23
N SER A 151 0.32 4.89 4.01
CA SER A 151 -0.95 4.45 4.62
C SER A 151 -2.19 4.74 3.80
N PHE A 152 -2.06 5.31 2.61
CA PHE A 152 -3.19 5.78 1.82
C PHE A 152 -4.21 4.66 1.55
N PHE A 153 -5.43 4.80 2.10
CA PHE A 153 -6.42 3.73 2.16
C PHE A 153 -6.82 3.10 0.82
N PRO A 154 -6.87 3.84 -0.33
CA PRO A 154 -7.20 3.21 -1.60
C PRO A 154 -6.12 2.25 -2.13
N GLN A 155 -4.88 2.42 -1.69
CA GLN A 155 -3.74 1.59 -2.11
C GLN A 155 -3.41 0.47 -1.13
N LEU A 156 -3.74 0.67 0.16
CA LEU A 156 -3.24 -0.14 1.27
C LEU A 156 -3.64 -1.62 1.21
N VAL A 157 -4.85 -1.92 0.72
CA VAL A 157 -5.39 -3.29 0.78
C VAL A 157 -5.10 -4.09 -0.49
N ALA A 158 -5.28 -3.51 -1.66
CA ALA A 158 -5.12 -4.20 -2.95
C ALA A 158 -4.78 -3.24 -4.11
N GLY A 159 -4.25 -2.06 -3.80
CA GLY A 159 -3.88 -1.09 -4.83
C GLY A 159 -2.55 -1.42 -5.52
N PRO A 160 -2.31 -0.84 -6.71
CA PRO A 160 -0.99 -0.91 -7.33
C PRO A 160 0.04 -0.19 -6.46
N ILE A 161 1.27 -0.72 -6.40
CA ILE A 161 2.38 -0.03 -5.75
C ILE A 161 2.77 1.14 -6.66
N VAL A 162 2.42 2.35 -6.23
CA VAL A 162 2.73 3.58 -6.96
C VAL A 162 4.08 4.11 -6.49
N LYS A 163 4.95 4.48 -7.42
CA LYS A 163 6.24 5.08 -7.10
C LYS A 163 6.06 6.42 -6.38
N TYR A 164 6.92 6.68 -5.39
CA TYR A 164 6.89 7.95 -4.66
C TYR A 164 7.09 9.16 -5.58
N SER A 165 7.98 9.05 -6.57
CA SER A 165 8.25 10.10 -7.56
C SER A 165 6.99 10.59 -8.31
N THR A 166 6.02 9.71 -8.54
CA THR A 166 4.76 10.05 -9.23
C THR A 166 3.83 10.88 -8.33
N ILE A 167 3.93 10.69 -7.00
CA ILE A 167 3.00 11.31 -6.03
C ILE A 167 3.62 12.54 -5.35
N ASP A 168 4.94 12.69 -5.33
CA ASP A 168 5.65 13.77 -4.63
C ASP A 168 5.13 15.17 -5.00
N GLU A 169 4.92 15.44 -6.28
CA GLU A 169 4.34 16.70 -6.74
C GLU A 169 2.87 16.84 -6.32
N GLN A 170 2.11 15.76 -6.40
CA GLN A 170 0.67 15.78 -6.08
C GLN A 170 0.39 15.94 -4.58
N ILE A 171 1.27 15.47 -3.70
CA ILE A 171 1.15 15.70 -2.26
C ILE A 171 1.31 17.18 -1.94
N SER A 172 2.19 17.88 -2.64
CA SER A 172 2.53 19.27 -2.39
C SER A 172 1.67 20.26 -3.19
N HIS A 173 1.41 19.95 -4.45
CA HIS A 173 0.70 20.81 -5.39
C HIS A 173 -0.25 19.98 -6.27
N ARG A 174 -1.54 20.09 -5.99
CA ARG A 174 -2.60 19.43 -6.77
C ARG A 174 -3.44 20.47 -7.47
N GLU A 175 -3.64 20.29 -8.76
CA GLU A 175 -4.66 21.05 -9.48
C GLU A 175 -5.99 20.29 -9.43
N GLU A 176 -6.94 20.85 -8.71
CA GLU A 176 -8.29 20.29 -8.57
C GLU A 176 -9.24 21.09 -9.45
N THR A 177 -9.69 20.48 -10.55
CA THR A 177 -10.68 21.04 -11.45
C THR A 177 -11.91 20.12 -11.51
N TRP A 178 -13.07 20.71 -11.85
CA TRP A 178 -14.29 19.93 -12.04
C TRP A 178 -14.18 18.88 -13.14
N ASP A 179 -13.40 19.19 -14.20
CA ASP A 179 -13.17 18.26 -15.29
C ASP A 179 -12.36 17.05 -14.82
N LYS A 180 -11.27 17.26 -14.07
CA LYS A 180 -10.48 16.17 -13.48
C LYS A 180 -11.32 15.33 -12.51
N PHE A 181 -12.18 15.96 -11.73
CA PHE A 181 -13.09 15.25 -10.83
C PHE A 181 -14.09 14.39 -11.59
N SER A 182 -14.76 14.93 -12.61
CA SER A 182 -15.74 14.19 -13.41
C SER A 182 -15.10 13.01 -14.15
N VAL A 183 -13.91 13.20 -14.71
CA VAL A 183 -13.13 12.10 -15.34
C VAL A 183 -12.79 11.03 -14.30
N GLY A 184 -12.39 11.42 -13.09
CA GLY A 184 -12.12 10.48 -11.99
C GLY A 184 -13.36 9.66 -11.61
N VAL A 185 -14.52 10.31 -11.48
CA VAL A 185 -15.79 9.63 -11.19
C VAL A 185 -16.17 8.66 -12.32
N CYS A 186 -16.07 9.08 -13.58
CA CYS A 186 -16.35 8.20 -14.73
C CYS A 186 -15.43 6.98 -14.75
N ARG A 187 -14.13 7.14 -14.50
CA ARG A 187 -13.18 6.02 -14.43
C ARG A 187 -13.49 5.07 -13.28
N PHE A 188 -13.85 5.63 -12.12
CA PHE A 188 -14.23 4.83 -10.95
C PHE A 188 -15.50 4.00 -11.26
N LEU A 189 -16.53 4.60 -11.82
CA LEU A 189 -17.78 3.91 -12.17
C LEU A 189 -17.56 2.86 -13.25
N ALA A 190 -16.74 3.15 -14.27
CA ALA A 190 -16.39 2.18 -15.31
C ALA A 190 -15.61 0.97 -14.75
N GLY A 191 -14.67 1.20 -13.81
CA GLY A 191 -13.96 0.12 -13.13
C GLY A 191 -14.86 -0.70 -12.23
N PHE A 192 -15.80 -0.06 -11.55
CA PHE A 192 -16.77 -0.73 -10.70
C PHE A 192 -17.74 -1.59 -11.51
N GLY A 193 -18.27 -1.06 -12.65
CA GLY A 193 -19.16 -1.80 -13.55
C GLY A 193 -18.49 -3.04 -14.15
N LYS A 194 -17.25 -2.93 -14.61
CA LYS A 194 -16.50 -4.09 -15.14
C LYS A 194 -16.35 -5.22 -14.11
N LYS A 195 -16.11 -4.88 -12.86
CA LYS A 195 -15.99 -5.89 -11.79
C LYS A 195 -17.32 -6.59 -11.52
N GLU A 196 -18.45 -5.90 -11.64
CA GLU A 196 -19.76 -6.50 -11.48
C GLU A 196 -20.11 -7.40 -12.66
N GLU A 197 -19.78 -7.01 -13.89
CA GLU A 197 -19.97 -7.83 -15.10
C GLU A 197 -19.15 -9.14 -15.01
N GLU A 198 -17.89 -9.10 -14.59
CA GLU A 198 -17.09 -10.30 -14.37
C GLU A 198 -17.69 -11.22 -13.29
N LEU A 199 -18.27 -10.65 -12.23
CA LEU A 199 -18.91 -11.43 -11.19
C LEU A 199 -20.19 -12.11 -11.68
N VAL A 200 -20.99 -11.42 -12.48
CA VAL A 200 -22.23 -11.96 -13.07
C VAL A 200 -21.90 -13.09 -14.05
N VAL A 201 -20.90 -12.91 -14.90
CA VAL A 201 -20.43 -13.95 -15.84
C VAL A 201 -19.95 -15.19 -15.09
N LEU A 202 -19.22 -15.04 -13.97
CA LEU A 202 -18.76 -16.17 -13.16
C LEU A 202 -19.89 -16.91 -12.45
N ILE A 203 -21.02 -16.25 -12.16
CA ILE A 203 -22.20 -16.88 -11.54
C ILE A 203 -23.05 -17.61 -12.59
N GLU A 204 -23.09 -17.11 -13.83
CA GLU A 204 -23.93 -17.70 -14.89
C GLU A 204 -23.27 -18.85 -15.63
N ILE A 205 -21.94 -19.03 -15.56
CA ILE A 205 -21.24 -20.13 -16.24
C ILE A 205 -21.26 -21.38 -15.34
N PRO A 206 -21.86 -22.51 -15.77
CA PRO A 206 -21.75 -23.79 -15.07
C PRO A 206 -20.27 -24.20 -14.93
N GLU A 207 -19.88 -24.74 -13.78
CA GLU A 207 -18.47 -25.07 -13.42
C GLU A 207 -17.66 -25.78 -14.53
N GLY A 208 -18.32 -26.58 -15.38
CA GLY A 208 -17.67 -27.26 -16.50
C GLY A 208 -17.32 -26.39 -17.72
N ALA A 209 -18.02 -25.27 -17.90
CA ALA A 209 -17.78 -24.36 -19.02
C ALA A 209 -16.67 -23.35 -18.74
N ALA A 210 -16.52 -22.93 -17.49
CA ALA A 210 -15.47 -22.00 -17.04
C ALA A 210 -14.06 -22.60 -17.21
N LEU A 211 -13.91 -23.91 -17.06
CA LEU A 211 -12.64 -24.62 -17.29
C LEU A 211 -12.27 -24.70 -18.77
N ALA A 212 -13.26 -24.82 -19.66
CA ALA A 212 -13.02 -24.89 -21.11
C ALA A 212 -12.61 -23.53 -21.69
N GLU A 213 -13.17 -22.43 -21.20
CA GLU A 213 -12.85 -21.08 -21.65
C GLU A 213 -11.44 -20.64 -21.19
N LYS A 214 -11.02 -21.07 -20.00
CA LYS A 214 -9.68 -20.79 -19.47
C LYS A 214 -8.58 -21.53 -20.24
N THR A 215 -8.90 -22.67 -20.85
CA THR A 215 -7.96 -23.45 -21.69
C THR A 215 -7.93 -22.95 -23.15
N LEU A 216 -8.99 -22.30 -23.63
CA LEU A 216 -9.10 -21.84 -25.03
C LEU A 216 -8.57 -20.41 -25.24
N ASN A 217 -8.44 -19.59 -24.17
CA ASN A 217 -8.01 -18.20 -24.31
C ASN A 217 -6.99 -17.78 -23.22
N PRO A 218 -5.72 -18.24 -23.34
CA PRO A 218 -4.68 -17.91 -22.38
C PRO A 218 -4.26 -16.43 -22.37
N THR A 219 -4.81 -15.62 -23.28
CA THR A 219 -4.53 -14.17 -23.37
C THR A 219 -5.47 -13.28 -22.59
N LEU A 220 -6.51 -13.81 -21.96
CA LEU A 220 -7.34 -13.12 -20.97
C LEU A 220 -6.70 -13.12 -19.56
N GLY A 221 -5.37 -13.13 -19.52
CA GLY A 221 -4.59 -12.89 -18.30
C GLY A 221 -4.77 -11.45 -17.86
N ILE A 222 -5.49 -11.32 -16.77
CA ILE A 222 -5.57 -10.23 -15.81
C ILE A 222 -4.52 -9.12 -16.05
N THR A 223 -4.82 -8.18 -16.91
CA THR A 223 -4.20 -6.87 -16.97
C THR A 223 -5.23 -5.80 -16.64
N GLY A 224 -5.89 -5.99 -15.49
CA GLY A 224 -6.68 -4.94 -14.85
C GLY A 224 -5.76 -4.04 -14.03
N GLY A 225 -4.75 -3.46 -14.64
CA GLY A 225 -4.01 -2.35 -14.07
C GLY A 225 -4.93 -1.15 -14.01
N ILE A 226 -5.47 -0.83 -12.84
CA ILE A 226 -6.10 0.47 -12.59
C ILE A 226 -4.97 1.50 -12.65
N SER A 227 -4.75 2.07 -13.82
CA SER A 227 -3.94 3.27 -13.99
C SER A 227 -4.73 4.43 -13.37
N ILE A 228 -4.43 4.77 -12.13
CA ILE A 228 -4.88 6.01 -11.52
C ILE A 228 -3.83 7.06 -11.90
N LEU A 229 -4.08 7.78 -12.97
CA LEU A 229 -3.49 9.09 -13.26
C LEU A 229 -4.40 10.17 -12.76
#